data_9f05f8562199da9d050bf4833f976f4f
#
_entry.id   9f05f8562199da9d050bf4833f976f4f
#
_cell.length_a   1.000
_cell.length_b   1.000
_cell.length_c   1.000
_cell.angle_alpha   90.00
_cell.angle_beta   90.00
_cell.angle_gamma   90.00
#
_symmetry.space_group_name_H-M   'P 1'
#
loop_
_entity.id
_entity.type
_entity.pdbx_description
1 polymer ?
#
loop_
_entity_poly.entity_id
_entity_poly.type
_entity_poly.pdbx_seq_one_letter_code
_entity_poly.pdbx_strand_id
1 'polypeptide(L)'
;MRVALTFDTEFAGRPAPDGVEERILAALAHAGARATFFLQGRWVRAHPERARRIASAGHAIGNHSNYHAPMDALSDDALRHDVRRAQETIHAVTGVDPRPRFRCPFGAGMEDPRVLRLLGELGYRHVGWDVDPRDWHEDATARAVERTVLDGARDGSVVLLHGWPGATAQALPAILAGLADAGAELVTVG
;
A
#
# COMPACT_ATOMS: atom_id res chain seq x y z
N MET A 1 15.00 -7.12 -13.91
CA MET A 1 13.63 -6.52 -13.87
C MET A 1 13.39 -6.00 -12.47
N ARG A 2 12.99 -4.75 -12.28
CA ARG A 2 12.68 -4.15 -10.97
C ARG A 2 11.17 -4.11 -10.78
N VAL A 3 10.67 -4.63 -9.67
CA VAL A 3 9.23 -4.69 -9.36
C VAL A 3 9.00 -4.18 -7.94
N ALA A 4 8.03 -3.30 -7.75
CA ALA A 4 7.62 -2.83 -6.43
C ALA A 4 6.30 -3.50 -6.01
N LEU A 5 6.34 -4.30 -4.96
CA LEU A 5 5.12 -4.77 -4.29
C LEU A 5 4.65 -3.69 -3.31
N THR A 6 3.40 -3.29 -3.44
CA THR A 6 2.82 -2.26 -2.59
C THR A 6 1.52 -2.74 -1.96
N PHE A 7 1.29 -2.37 -0.70
CA PHE A 7 0.13 -2.81 0.07
C PHE A 7 -0.61 -1.61 0.64
N ASP A 8 -1.88 -1.50 0.33
CA ASP A 8 -2.75 -0.50 0.94
C ASP A 8 -3.39 -1.07 2.20
N THR A 9 -3.39 -0.29 3.30
CA THR A 9 -4.17 -0.64 4.48
C THR A 9 -5.55 -0.02 4.38
N GLU A 10 -6.56 -0.82 4.66
CA GLU A 10 -7.93 -0.33 4.67
C GLU A 10 -8.26 0.42 5.96
N PHE A 11 -9.32 1.21 5.90
CA PHE A 11 -9.83 1.90 7.07
C PHE A 11 -10.29 0.93 8.18
N ALA A 12 -10.35 1.42 9.41
CA ALA A 12 -10.60 0.62 10.61
C ALA A 12 -11.90 -0.23 10.58
N GLY A 13 -12.84 0.08 9.68
CA GLY A 13 -14.08 -0.67 9.52
C GLY A 13 -13.97 -1.99 8.72
N ARG A 14 -12.81 -2.25 8.11
CA ARG A 14 -12.50 -3.55 7.45
C ARG A 14 -11.28 -4.17 8.11
N PRO A 15 -11.45 -4.82 9.27
CA PRO A 15 -10.34 -5.50 9.92
C PRO A 15 -9.90 -6.68 9.05
N ALA A 16 -8.58 -6.83 8.89
CA ALA A 16 -8.04 -8.05 8.31
C ALA A 16 -8.48 -9.24 9.17
N PRO A 17 -8.85 -10.38 8.57
CA PRO A 17 -8.98 -11.62 9.32
C PRO A 17 -7.69 -11.91 10.10
N ASP A 18 -7.83 -12.56 11.26
CA ASP A 18 -6.70 -12.84 12.14
C ASP A 18 -5.57 -13.55 11.40
N GLY A 19 -4.35 -13.06 11.60
CA GLY A 19 -3.13 -13.64 11.04
C GLY A 19 -2.86 -13.33 9.55
N VAL A 20 -3.69 -12.57 8.85
CA VAL A 20 -3.44 -12.23 7.43
C VAL A 20 -2.20 -11.36 7.29
N GLU A 21 -2.12 -10.27 8.03
CA GLU A 21 -0.97 -9.37 7.98
C GLU A 21 0.32 -10.05 8.43
N GLU A 22 0.23 -10.86 9.49
CA GLU A 22 1.37 -11.63 9.98
C GLU A 22 1.93 -12.57 8.92
N ARG A 23 1.05 -13.23 8.14
CA ARG A 23 1.49 -14.09 7.01
C ARG A 23 2.12 -13.28 5.88
N ILE A 24 1.59 -12.10 5.56
CA ILE A 24 2.18 -11.20 4.56
C ILE A 24 3.59 -10.80 4.99
N LEU A 25 3.75 -10.31 6.21
CA LEU A 25 5.06 -9.90 6.75
C LEU A 25 6.04 -11.06 6.85
N ALA A 26 5.57 -12.25 7.25
CA ALA A 26 6.40 -13.46 7.31
C ALA A 26 6.87 -13.90 5.92
N ALA A 27 6.01 -13.86 4.91
CA ALA A 27 6.38 -14.19 3.53
C ALA A 27 7.42 -13.22 2.97
N LEU A 28 7.23 -11.91 3.18
CA LEU A 28 8.21 -10.90 2.78
C LEU A 28 9.55 -11.09 3.48
N ALA A 29 9.53 -11.33 4.80
CA ALA A 29 10.75 -11.59 5.58
C ALA A 29 11.48 -12.84 5.12
N HIS A 30 10.76 -13.95 4.84
CA HIS A 30 11.34 -15.19 4.36
C HIS A 30 12.05 -15.01 3.01
N ALA A 31 11.47 -14.21 2.11
CA ALA A 31 12.06 -13.86 0.82
C ALA A 31 13.14 -12.77 0.90
N GLY A 32 13.43 -12.20 2.08
CA GLY A 32 14.33 -11.06 2.22
C GLY A 32 13.83 -9.81 1.50
N ALA A 33 12.53 -9.74 1.20
CA ALA A 33 11.94 -8.71 0.36
C ALA A 33 11.50 -7.48 1.18
N ARG A 34 11.66 -6.29 0.58
CA ARG A 34 11.08 -5.04 1.08
C ARG A 34 9.93 -4.62 0.18
N ALA A 35 8.87 -4.15 0.81
CA ALA A 35 7.67 -3.64 0.13
C ALA A 35 7.37 -2.21 0.59
N THR A 36 6.40 -1.56 -0.04
CA THR A 36 5.88 -0.27 0.42
C THR A 36 4.45 -0.45 0.92
N PHE A 37 4.17 0.06 2.12
CA PHE A 37 2.84 0.05 2.71
C PHE A 37 2.27 1.47 2.75
N PHE A 38 1.13 1.69 2.11
CA PHE A 38 0.38 2.93 2.19
C PHE A 38 -0.61 2.85 3.35
N LEU A 39 -0.31 3.55 4.43
CA LEU A 39 -1.05 3.46 5.68
C LEU A 39 -2.16 4.51 5.74
N GLN A 40 -3.37 4.08 6.04
CA GLN A 40 -4.50 4.95 6.28
C GLN A 40 -4.50 5.42 7.75
N GLY A 41 -4.66 6.72 8.00
CA GLY A 41 -4.50 7.29 9.35
C GLY A 41 -5.48 6.72 10.39
N ARG A 42 -6.75 6.49 10.04
CA ARG A 42 -7.72 5.86 10.95
C ARG A 42 -7.38 4.42 11.26
N TRP A 43 -6.86 3.68 10.28
CA TRP A 43 -6.39 2.32 10.47
C TRP A 43 -5.18 2.29 11.42
N VAL A 44 -4.20 3.17 11.24
CA VAL A 44 -3.03 3.29 12.13
C VAL A 44 -3.45 3.55 13.57
N ARG A 45 -4.43 4.43 13.78
CA ARG A 45 -4.95 4.72 15.12
C ARG A 45 -5.69 3.54 15.74
N ALA A 46 -6.42 2.77 14.94
CA ALA A 46 -7.13 1.58 15.40
C ALA A 46 -6.19 0.38 15.64
N HIS A 47 -5.08 0.31 14.89
CA HIS A 47 -4.15 -0.82 14.91
C HIS A 47 -2.67 -0.37 15.06
N PRO A 48 -2.32 0.37 16.13
CA PRO A 48 -0.98 0.98 16.25
C PRO A 48 0.14 -0.05 16.29
N GLU A 49 -0.08 -1.21 16.90
CA GLU A 49 0.94 -2.27 16.97
C GLU A 49 1.20 -2.89 15.58
N ARG A 50 0.18 -3.01 14.74
CA ARG A 50 0.34 -3.48 13.37
C ARG A 50 1.16 -2.49 12.54
N ALA A 51 0.86 -1.19 12.63
CA ALA A 51 1.63 -0.15 11.97
C ALA A 51 3.11 -0.13 12.40
N ARG A 52 3.37 -0.31 13.71
CA ARG A 52 4.74 -0.41 14.23
C ARG A 52 5.47 -1.64 13.69
N ARG A 53 4.81 -2.80 13.61
CA ARG A 53 5.42 -4.01 13.04
C ARG A 53 5.83 -3.82 11.58
N ILE A 54 4.98 -3.24 10.76
CA ILE A 54 5.29 -2.93 9.35
C ILE A 54 6.54 -2.04 9.28
N ALA A 55 6.58 -0.95 10.05
CA ALA A 55 7.71 -0.03 10.06
C ALA A 55 9.00 -0.70 10.58
N SER A 56 8.92 -1.45 11.69
CA SER A 56 10.06 -2.13 12.31
C SER A 56 10.64 -3.24 11.42
N ALA A 57 9.82 -3.85 10.56
CA ALA A 57 10.27 -4.80 9.56
C ALA A 57 11.08 -4.14 8.43
N GLY A 58 11.21 -2.79 8.42
CA GLY A 58 12.01 -2.05 7.45
C GLY A 58 11.34 -1.86 6.10
N HIS A 59 10.03 -2.00 6.04
CA HIS A 59 9.25 -1.65 4.84
C HIS A 59 9.14 -0.13 4.68
N ALA A 60 9.03 0.34 3.43
CA ALA A 60 8.75 1.75 3.18
C ALA A 60 7.31 2.08 3.54
N ILE A 61 7.10 3.27 4.09
CA ILE A 61 5.78 3.75 4.49
C ILE A 61 5.36 4.90 3.58
N GLY A 62 4.13 4.87 3.13
CA GLY A 62 3.44 5.96 2.44
C GLY A 62 2.15 6.35 3.15
N ASN A 63 1.55 7.45 2.73
CA ASN A 63 0.29 7.98 3.25
C ASN A 63 -0.86 7.57 2.34
N HIS A 64 -1.93 7.00 2.91
CA HIS A 64 -3.15 6.59 2.21
C HIS A 64 -4.38 7.35 2.73
N SER A 65 -4.23 8.67 2.94
CA SER A 65 -5.27 9.53 3.52
C SER A 65 -5.65 9.17 4.98
N ASN A 66 -6.42 10.01 5.62
CA ASN A 66 -6.92 9.72 6.97
C ASN A 66 -8.26 9.00 6.94
N TYR A 67 -9.17 9.44 6.07
CA TYR A 67 -10.57 8.96 6.05
C TYR A 67 -10.88 8.00 4.91
N HIS A 68 -9.94 7.76 4.01
CA HIS A 68 -10.12 6.96 2.79
C HIS A 68 -11.24 7.55 1.90
N ALA A 69 -11.28 8.87 1.79
CA ALA A 69 -12.23 9.56 0.93
C ALA A 69 -11.66 9.72 -0.50
N PRO A 70 -12.51 9.75 -1.55
CA PRO A 70 -12.11 10.17 -2.88
C PRO A 70 -11.49 11.57 -2.84
N MET A 71 -10.22 11.72 -3.25
CA MET A 71 -9.48 12.97 -3.06
C MET A 71 -10.02 14.10 -3.94
N ASP A 72 -10.56 13.78 -5.10
CA ASP A 72 -11.18 14.74 -6.04
C ASP A 72 -12.53 15.27 -5.54
N ALA A 73 -13.20 14.56 -4.64
CA ALA A 73 -14.46 14.99 -4.03
C ALA A 73 -14.25 15.96 -2.84
N LEU A 74 -13.03 16.09 -2.34
CA LEU A 74 -12.74 16.96 -1.21
C LEU A 74 -12.48 18.42 -1.65
N SER A 75 -12.89 19.38 -0.82
CA SER A 75 -12.41 20.76 -0.97
C SER A 75 -10.89 20.83 -0.68
N ASP A 76 -10.24 21.90 -1.12
CA ASP A 76 -8.79 22.09 -0.92
C ASP A 76 -8.41 21.99 0.56
N ASP A 77 -9.19 22.63 1.44
CA ASP A 77 -8.91 22.61 2.88
C ASP A 77 -9.19 21.25 3.51
N ALA A 78 -10.24 20.55 3.08
CA ALA A 78 -10.54 19.20 3.54
C ALA A 78 -9.45 18.22 3.12
N LEU A 79 -8.96 18.32 1.88
CA LEU A 79 -7.85 17.50 1.38
C LEU A 79 -6.58 17.75 2.20
N ARG A 80 -6.18 19.02 2.38
CA ARG A 80 -4.99 19.35 3.18
C ARG A 80 -5.10 18.84 4.62
N HIS A 81 -6.28 18.98 5.22
CA HIS A 81 -6.53 18.50 6.58
C HIS A 81 -6.42 16.97 6.66
N ASP A 82 -7.05 16.27 5.75
CA ASP A 82 -7.04 14.80 5.68
C ASP A 82 -5.62 14.26 5.57
N VAL A 83 -4.85 14.76 4.60
CA VAL A 83 -3.46 14.32 4.34
C VAL A 83 -2.53 14.60 5.53
N ARG A 84 -2.60 15.82 6.12
CA ARG A 84 -1.77 16.18 7.28
C ARG A 84 -2.12 15.33 8.50
N ARG A 85 -3.40 15.10 8.75
CA ARG A 85 -3.85 14.28 9.88
C ARG A 85 -3.36 12.84 9.77
N ALA A 86 -3.38 12.27 8.57
CA ALA A 86 -2.80 10.94 8.34
C ALA A 86 -1.28 10.95 8.59
N GLN A 87 -0.57 11.93 8.06
CA GLN A 87 0.88 12.09 8.25
C GLN A 87 1.25 12.15 9.74
N GLU A 88 0.57 13.03 10.50
CA GLU A 88 0.80 13.18 11.94
C GLU A 88 0.56 11.87 12.70
N THR A 89 -0.54 11.18 12.37
CA THR A 89 -0.88 9.90 13.00
C THR A 89 0.15 8.81 12.68
N ILE A 90 0.54 8.69 11.41
CA ILE A 90 1.54 7.71 10.96
C ILE A 90 2.87 7.98 11.67
N HIS A 91 3.34 9.23 11.63
CA HIS A 91 4.61 9.60 12.26
C HIS A 91 4.59 9.37 13.78
N ALA A 92 3.53 9.79 14.46
CA ALA A 92 3.41 9.61 15.92
C ALA A 92 3.44 8.14 16.35
N VAL A 93 2.89 7.24 15.53
CA VAL A 93 2.80 5.81 15.85
C VAL A 93 4.06 5.04 15.42
N THR A 94 4.56 5.32 14.22
CA THR A 94 5.64 4.53 13.61
C THR A 94 7.03 5.15 13.74
N GLY A 95 7.11 6.45 14.04
CA GLY A 95 8.34 7.23 13.98
C GLY A 95 8.80 7.57 12.55
N VAL A 96 8.07 7.13 11.51
CA VAL A 96 8.43 7.31 10.10
C VAL A 96 7.64 8.45 9.48
N ASP A 97 8.30 9.37 8.79
CA ASP A 97 7.65 10.34 7.92
C ASP A 97 7.22 9.64 6.63
N PRO A 98 5.92 9.58 6.29
CA PRO A 98 5.45 8.88 5.10
C PRO A 98 5.75 9.61 3.79
N ARG A 99 6.25 10.85 3.84
CA ARG A 99 6.65 11.60 2.64
C ARG A 99 7.87 10.98 1.96
N PRO A 100 7.99 11.07 0.64
CA PRO A 100 7.10 11.79 -0.29
C PRO A 100 5.97 10.94 -0.87
N ARG A 101 5.61 9.79 -0.31
CA ARG A 101 4.74 8.77 -0.93
C ARG A 101 3.29 8.97 -0.51
N PHE A 102 2.42 9.24 -1.48
CA PHE A 102 0.97 9.29 -1.27
C PHE A 102 0.25 8.42 -2.31
N ARG A 103 -0.74 7.67 -1.88
CA ARG A 103 -1.65 6.98 -2.80
C ARG A 103 -3.07 7.47 -2.58
N CYS A 104 -3.71 7.92 -3.67
CA CYS A 104 -5.11 8.33 -3.63
C CYS A 104 -6.01 7.12 -3.39
N PRO A 105 -6.91 7.16 -2.38
CA PRO A 105 -7.93 6.13 -2.21
C PRO A 105 -8.74 5.92 -3.50
N PHE A 106 -9.00 4.67 -3.85
CA PHE A 106 -9.73 4.29 -5.09
C PHE A 106 -9.06 4.77 -6.39
N GLY A 107 -7.86 5.33 -6.35
CA GLY A 107 -7.27 6.06 -7.47
C GLY A 107 -7.94 7.42 -7.75
N ALA A 108 -8.95 7.82 -6.96
CA ALA A 108 -9.72 9.02 -7.20
C ALA A 108 -8.87 10.28 -6.99
N GLY A 109 -8.72 11.08 -8.06
CA GLY A 109 -7.88 12.28 -8.08
C GLY A 109 -6.42 12.03 -8.51
N MET A 110 -6.04 10.83 -8.89
CA MET A 110 -4.65 10.51 -9.29
C MET A 110 -4.18 11.23 -10.56
N GLU A 111 -5.13 11.68 -11.39
CA GLU A 111 -4.88 12.47 -12.60
C GLU A 111 -5.44 13.91 -12.50
N ASP A 112 -6.07 14.29 -11.39
CA ASP A 112 -6.60 15.62 -11.17
C ASP A 112 -5.45 16.61 -10.88
N PRO A 113 -5.19 17.61 -11.76
CA PRO A 113 -4.11 18.57 -11.54
C PRO A 113 -4.24 19.37 -10.24
N ARG A 114 -5.46 19.61 -9.76
CA ARG A 114 -5.72 20.27 -8.47
C ARG A 114 -5.24 19.39 -7.31
N VAL A 115 -5.61 18.11 -7.32
CA VAL A 115 -5.19 17.15 -6.28
C VAL A 115 -3.69 17.00 -6.28
N LEU A 116 -3.06 16.78 -7.46
CA LEU A 116 -1.62 16.61 -7.59
C LEU A 116 -0.83 17.84 -7.13
N ARG A 117 -1.31 19.05 -7.46
CA ARG A 117 -0.72 20.29 -6.97
C ARG A 117 -0.78 20.40 -5.44
N LEU A 118 -1.95 20.11 -4.84
CA LEU A 118 -2.14 20.17 -3.40
C LEU A 118 -1.27 19.15 -2.66
N LEU A 119 -1.14 17.94 -3.20
CA LEU A 119 -0.23 16.93 -2.67
C LEU A 119 1.23 17.41 -2.74
N GLY A 120 1.63 18.03 -3.87
CA GLY A 120 2.96 18.62 -4.03
C GLY A 120 3.26 19.72 -3.03
N GLU A 121 2.32 20.62 -2.74
CA GLU A 121 2.43 21.66 -1.70
C GLU A 121 2.64 21.06 -0.29
N LEU A 122 2.14 19.84 -0.06
CA LEU A 122 2.31 19.09 1.17
C LEU A 122 3.57 18.21 1.22
N GLY A 123 4.39 18.25 0.17
CA GLY A 123 5.61 17.45 0.04
C GLY A 123 5.37 16.01 -0.39
N TYR A 124 4.23 15.73 -1.01
CA TYR A 124 3.89 14.41 -1.52
C TYR A 124 3.92 14.32 -3.04
N ARG A 125 4.18 13.10 -3.52
CA ARG A 125 3.97 12.67 -4.91
C ARG A 125 3.00 11.51 -4.91
N HIS A 126 2.04 11.53 -5.85
CA HIS A 126 1.15 10.40 -6.01
C HIS A 126 1.91 9.18 -6.55
N VAL A 127 1.64 8.01 -5.99
CA VAL A 127 2.14 6.72 -6.44
C VAL A 127 0.95 5.88 -6.91
N GLY A 128 0.86 5.67 -8.21
CA GLY A 128 -0.13 4.79 -8.83
C GLY A 128 0.28 3.32 -8.80
N TRP A 129 -0.27 2.55 -9.75
CA TRP A 129 0.06 1.14 -9.97
C TRP A 129 -0.10 0.78 -11.44
N ASP A 130 0.61 -0.27 -11.86
CA ASP A 130 0.55 -0.81 -13.22
C ASP A 130 -0.19 -2.16 -13.24
N VAL A 131 -0.14 -2.90 -12.12
CA VAL A 131 -0.76 -4.22 -11.99
C VAL A 131 -1.72 -4.20 -10.81
N ASP A 132 -3.00 -4.47 -11.08
CA ASP A 132 -4.06 -4.61 -10.07
C ASP A 132 -4.69 -6.01 -10.18
N PRO A 133 -4.36 -6.95 -9.31
CA PRO A 133 -4.95 -8.27 -9.30
C PRO A 133 -6.36 -8.31 -8.71
N ARG A 134 -6.89 -7.17 -8.25
CA ARG A 134 -8.21 -7.02 -7.62
C ARG A 134 -8.41 -7.96 -6.44
N ASP A 135 -7.36 -8.12 -5.64
CA ASP A 135 -7.30 -9.01 -4.48
C ASP A 135 -8.34 -8.70 -3.40
N TRP A 136 -8.84 -7.47 -3.42
CA TRP A 136 -9.90 -6.95 -2.56
C TRP A 136 -11.32 -7.44 -2.94
N HIS A 137 -11.49 -8.05 -4.11
CA HIS A 137 -12.81 -8.52 -4.57
C HIS A 137 -13.24 -9.79 -3.82
N GLU A 138 -14.54 -9.98 -3.61
CA GLU A 138 -15.09 -11.12 -2.85
C GLU A 138 -14.72 -12.47 -3.47
N ASP A 139 -14.67 -12.52 -4.81
CA ASP A 139 -14.35 -13.74 -5.57
C ASP A 139 -12.84 -13.92 -5.82
N ALA A 140 -11.99 -13.08 -5.22
CA ALA A 140 -10.56 -13.17 -5.42
C ALA A 140 -10.02 -14.48 -4.85
N THR A 141 -9.30 -15.24 -5.70
CA THR A 141 -8.59 -16.44 -5.29
C THR A 141 -7.09 -16.23 -5.31
N ALA A 142 -6.36 -16.93 -4.45
CA ALA A 142 -4.89 -16.84 -4.40
C ALA A 142 -4.27 -17.10 -5.79
N ARG A 143 -4.77 -18.10 -6.52
CA ARG A 143 -4.29 -18.44 -7.87
C ARG A 143 -4.55 -17.32 -8.89
N ALA A 144 -5.68 -16.62 -8.81
CA ALA A 144 -5.98 -15.51 -9.72
C ALA A 144 -5.08 -14.30 -9.42
N VAL A 145 -4.88 -13.99 -8.14
CA VAL A 145 -3.98 -12.93 -7.68
C VAL A 145 -2.54 -13.20 -8.14
N GLU A 146 -2.02 -14.39 -7.85
CA GLU A 146 -0.69 -14.83 -8.29
C GLU A 146 -0.51 -14.68 -9.79
N ARG A 147 -1.41 -15.29 -10.58
CA ARG A 147 -1.33 -15.26 -12.05
C ARG A 147 -1.34 -13.84 -12.59
N THR A 148 -2.26 -12.99 -12.11
CA THR A 148 -2.35 -11.60 -12.58
C THR A 148 -1.07 -10.83 -12.29
N VAL A 149 -0.46 -11.02 -11.13
CA VAL A 149 0.80 -10.37 -10.78
C VAL A 149 1.94 -10.87 -11.67
N LEU A 150 2.10 -12.18 -11.80
CA LEU A 150 3.21 -12.75 -12.57
C LEU A 150 3.10 -12.47 -14.07
N ASP A 151 1.89 -12.54 -14.64
CA ASP A 151 1.63 -12.25 -16.05
C ASP A 151 1.75 -10.74 -16.36
N GLY A 152 1.43 -9.89 -15.38
CA GLY A 152 1.42 -8.43 -15.53
C GLY A 152 2.75 -7.74 -15.23
N ALA A 153 3.60 -8.32 -14.37
CA ALA A 153 4.82 -7.68 -13.93
C ALA A 153 5.83 -7.47 -15.07
N ARG A 154 6.36 -6.25 -15.17
CA ARG A 154 7.40 -5.82 -16.12
C ARG A 154 8.45 -4.99 -15.38
N ASP A 155 9.52 -4.63 -16.05
CA ASP A 155 10.52 -3.74 -15.45
C ASP A 155 9.91 -2.38 -15.11
N GLY A 156 10.06 -1.98 -13.86
CA GLY A 156 9.50 -0.75 -13.30
C GLY A 156 8.07 -0.88 -12.75
N SER A 157 7.42 -2.03 -12.88
CA SER A 157 6.03 -2.20 -12.42
C SER A 157 5.85 -1.96 -10.94
N VAL A 158 4.76 -1.28 -10.62
CA VAL A 158 4.19 -1.14 -9.28
C VAL A 158 2.93 -2.01 -9.18
N VAL A 159 2.94 -2.97 -8.26
CA VAL A 159 1.83 -3.90 -8.03
C VAL A 159 0.99 -3.40 -6.85
N LEU A 160 -0.31 -3.23 -7.07
CA LEU A 160 -1.28 -2.93 -6.01
C LEU A 160 -1.74 -4.22 -5.35
N LEU A 161 -1.57 -4.30 -4.05
CA LEU A 161 -2.12 -5.34 -3.18
C LEU A 161 -2.73 -4.67 -1.94
N HIS A 162 -3.49 -5.43 -1.18
CA HIS A 162 -4.04 -4.96 0.09
C HIS A 162 -3.55 -5.82 1.26
N GLY A 163 -3.44 -5.20 2.44
CA GLY A 163 -2.93 -5.84 3.65
C GLY A 163 -3.94 -6.72 4.40
N TRP A 164 -5.17 -6.86 3.89
CA TRP A 164 -6.26 -7.53 4.59
C TRP A 164 -6.88 -8.74 3.86
N PRO A 165 -6.80 -8.94 2.53
CA PRO A 165 -7.42 -10.10 1.90
C PRO A 165 -6.65 -11.40 2.19
N GLY A 166 -7.39 -12.45 2.55
CA GLY A 166 -6.81 -13.77 2.73
C GLY A 166 -6.17 -14.33 1.46
N ALA A 167 -6.74 -14.00 0.28
CA ALA A 167 -6.21 -14.38 -1.02
C ALA A 167 -4.80 -13.83 -1.24
N THR A 168 -4.53 -12.57 -0.86
CA THR A 168 -3.21 -11.95 -0.93
C THR A 168 -2.19 -12.70 -0.08
N ALA A 169 -2.52 -12.96 1.19
CA ALA A 169 -1.61 -13.68 2.09
C ALA A 169 -1.31 -15.12 1.61
N GLN A 170 -2.27 -15.77 0.94
CA GLN A 170 -2.08 -17.09 0.36
C GLN A 170 -1.27 -17.07 -0.94
N ALA A 171 -1.44 -16.04 -1.78
CA ALA A 171 -0.75 -15.90 -3.06
C ALA A 171 0.71 -15.44 -2.91
N LEU A 172 0.99 -14.64 -1.89
CA LEU A 172 2.25 -13.91 -1.78
C LEU A 172 3.52 -14.80 -1.83
N PRO A 173 3.58 -15.97 -1.17
CA PRO A 173 4.75 -16.83 -1.28
C PRO A 173 5.04 -17.27 -2.73
N ALA A 174 4.01 -17.63 -3.49
CA ALA A 174 4.17 -18.02 -4.90
C ALA A 174 4.51 -16.82 -5.80
N ILE A 175 3.94 -15.65 -5.55
CA ILE A 175 4.32 -14.41 -6.23
C ILE A 175 5.80 -14.11 -6.02
N LEU A 176 6.28 -14.17 -4.78
CA LEU A 176 7.68 -13.89 -4.46
C LEU A 176 8.64 -14.88 -5.14
N ALA A 177 8.31 -16.17 -5.11
CA ALA A 177 9.07 -17.21 -5.80
C ALA A 177 9.10 -16.99 -7.32
N GLY A 178 7.94 -16.79 -7.95
CA GLY A 178 7.84 -16.58 -9.40
C GLY A 178 8.57 -15.33 -9.88
N LEU A 179 8.51 -14.23 -9.11
CA LEU A 179 9.28 -13.01 -9.40
C LEU A 179 10.79 -13.24 -9.26
N ALA A 180 11.23 -14.01 -8.25
CA ALA A 180 12.63 -14.38 -8.08
C ALA A 180 13.12 -15.27 -9.23
N ASP A 181 12.33 -16.27 -9.65
CA ASP A 181 12.63 -17.15 -10.78
C ASP A 181 12.73 -16.37 -12.10
N ALA A 182 11.95 -15.29 -12.25
CA ALA A 182 12.04 -14.35 -13.36
C ALA A 182 13.21 -13.36 -13.24
N GLY A 183 14.05 -13.45 -12.21
CA GLY A 183 15.18 -12.57 -11.97
C GLY A 183 14.77 -11.14 -11.58
N ALA A 184 13.63 -10.98 -10.93
CA ALA A 184 13.17 -9.68 -10.47
C ALA A 184 13.91 -9.25 -9.18
N GLU A 185 14.36 -8.00 -9.18
CA GLU A 185 14.75 -7.27 -7.98
C GLU A 185 13.52 -6.62 -7.37
N LEU A 186 13.18 -6.97 -6.14
CA LEU A 186 12.09 -6.34 -5.42
C LEU A 186 12.57 -5.03 -4.78
N VAL A 187 11.90 -3.94 -5.13
CA VAL A 187 12.25 -2.58 -4.69
C VAL A 187 11.09 -1.90 -3.99
N THR A 188 11.39 -0.90 -3.18
CA THR A 188 10.37 0.03 -2.66
C THR A 188 10.14 1.16 -3.65
N VAL A 189 8.93 1.73 -3.67
CA VAL A 189 8.68 2.96 -4.45
C VAL A 189 9.41 4.14 -3.80
N GLY A 190 10.02 5.00 -4.63
CA GLY A 190 10.83 6.14 -4.23
C GLY A 190 10.03 7.39 -3.85
#